data_735aa34b8ba39a642fdc156d5ac521f2
#
_entry.id   735aa34b8ba39a642fdc156d5ac521f2
#
_cell.length_a   1.000
_cell.length_b   1.000
_cell.length_c   1.000
_cell.angle_alpha   90.00
_cell.angle_beta   90.00
_cell.angle_gamma   90.00
#
_symmetry.space_group_name_H-M   'P 1'
#
loop_
_entity.id
_entity.type
_entity.pdbx_description
1 polymer ?
#
loop_
_entity_poly.entity_id
_entity_poly.type
_entity_poly.pdbx_seq_one_letter_code
_entity_poly.pdbx_strand_id
1 'polypeptide(L)'
;HEYSLREDQSDILEKILQAVRQERPDAVLLSGDLYDKTMPSAESVQLLNLFLEALAAEHCPVLAIYGNHDSPERTAYGGGLFRKARIYVSPVFDGIVRHVTFSDNFGAVDFYLLPFLKPATVRSFFPDAAIESYTDAVRTVLEATLKTADPTHRKVLLAHQFVTGALRSDSEETVVGGLDNVDAAVFRGFDYVALGHIHRPQNTGSERIRYSGSPLKYSFSESEQEKSISLVTLGEQQADGMAAFKVEELPLTPLHELRCLRGSYEELTAR
;
A
#
# COMPACT_ATOMS: atom_id res chain seq x y z
N HIS A 1 9.33 1.14 -21.37
CA HIS A 1 9.53 -0.30 -21.57
C HIS A 1 9.09 -0.68 -22.97
N GLU A 2 9.88 -1.47 -23.69
CA GLU A 2 9.56 -1.94 -25.05
C GLU A 2 8.58 -3.14 -25.03
N TYR A 3 8.35 -3.74 -23.86
CA TYR A 3 7.44 -4.89 -23.67
C TYR A 3 6.19 -4.49 -22.88
N SER A 4 5.03 -4.93 -23.37
CA SER A 4 3.79 -4.79 -22.63
C SER A 4 3.75 -5.80 -21.48
N LEU A 5 3.55 -5.32 -20.25
CA LEU A 5 3.34 -6.18 -19.07
C LEU A 5 1.88 -6.55 -18.84
N ARG A 6 0.99 -6.27 -19.80
CA ARG A 6 -0.46 -6.43 -19.62
C ARG A 6 -0.87 -7.87 -19.30
N GLU A 7 -0.28 -8.85 -19.97
CA GLU A 7 -0.60 -10.27 -19.72
C GLU A 7 -0.12 -10.69 -18.34
N ASP A 8 1.12 -10.29 -17.95
CA ASP A 8 1.67 -10.55 -16.62
C ASP A 8 0.84 -9.88 -15.51
N GLN A 9 0.41 -8.63 -15.74
CA GLN A 9 -0.44 -7.91 -14.81
C GLN A 9 -1.82 -8.56 -14.67
N SER A 10 -2.43 -9.02 -15.77
CA SER A 10 -3.71 -9.73 -15.73
C SER A 10 -3.60 -11.06 -14.98
N ASP A 11 -2.55 -11.83 -15.26
CA ASP A 11 -2.27 -13.12 -14.60
C ASP A 11 -2.04 -12.95 -13.10
N ILE A 12 -1.22 -11.98 -12.71
CA ILE A 12 -0.90 -11.78 -11.30
C ILE A 12 -2.10 -11.28 -10.50
N LEU A 13 -2.95 -10.43 -11.07
CA LEU A 13 -4.19 -10.00 -10.44
C LEU A 13 -5.17 -11.15 -10.25
N GLU A 14 -5.26 -12.08 -11.21
CA GLU A 14 -6.07 -13.30 -11.05
C GLU A 14 -5.51 -14.20 -9.94
N LYS A 15 -4.20 -14.33 -9.80
CA LYS A 15 -3.58 -15.05 -8.67
C LYS A 15 -3.89 -14.41 -7.33
N ILE A 16 -3.91 -13.09 -7.25
CA ILE A 16 -4.35 -12.36 -6.05
C ILE A 16 -5.82 -12.65 -5.75
N LEU A 17 -6.70 -12.65 -6.77
CA LEU A 17 -8.10 -13.03 -6.59
C LEU A 17 -8.26 -14.47 -6.11
N GLN A 18 -7.45 -15.40 -6.61
CA GLN A 18 -7.45 -16.79 -6.12
C GLN A 18 -7.05 -16.87 -4.65
N ALA A 19 -6.02 -16.11 -4.23
CA ALA A 19 -5.65 -16.02 -2.82
C ALA A 19 -6.79 -15.45 -1.96
N VAL A 20 -7.49 -14.40 -2.42
CA VAL A 20 -8.67 -13.85 -1.72
C VAL A 20 -9.77 -14.91 -1.57
N ARG A 21 -10.04 -15.71 -2.60
CA ARG A 21 -11.04 -16.80 -2.55
C ARG A 21 -10.65 -17.92 -1.57
N GLN A 22 -9.35 -18.22 -1.47
CA GLN A 22 -8.82 -19.27 -0.59
C GLN A 22 -8.78 -18.81 0.87
N GLU A 23 -8.19 -17.66 1.11
CA GLU A 23 -7.94 -17.15 2.46
C GLU A 23 -9.15 -16.43 3.07
N ARG A 24 -10.09 -15.92 2.23
CA ARG A 24 -11.30 -15.21 2.63
C ARG A 24 -11.03 -14.10 3.66
N PRO A 25 -10.14 -13.15 3.35
CA PRO A 25 -9.80 -12.08 4.27
C PRO A 25 -11.02 -11.18 4.53
N ASP A 26 -11.04 -10.54 5.71
CA ASP A 26 -12.06 -9.56 6.07
C ASP A 26 -11.97 -8.26 5.25
N ALA A 27 -10.80 -7.96 4.68
CA ALA A 27 -10.57 -6.83 3.79
C ALA A 27 -9.31 -7.02 2.94
N VAL A 28 -9.29 -6.40 1.76
CA VAL A 28 -8.10 -6.22 0.91
C VAL A 28 -7.62 -4.77 1.03
N LEU A 29 -6.32 -4.58 1.29
CA LEU A 29 -5.69 -3.26 1.43
C LEU A 29 -4.81 -2.96 0.22
N LEU A 30 -5.08 -1.85 -0.47
CA LEU A 30 -4.32 -1.34 -1.60
C LEU A 30 -3.63 -0.04 -1.19
N SER A 31 -2.33 -0.12 -0.88
CA SER A 31 -1.56 0.96 -0.26
C SER A 31 -0.96 1.95 -1.27
N GLY A 32 -1.71 2.35 -2.28
CA GLY A 32 -1.34 3.39 -3.25
C GLY A 32 -0.59 2.89 -4.47
N ASP A 33 -0.29 3.82 -5.38
CA ASP A 33 0.24 3.59 -6.72
C ASP A 33 -0.59 2.54 -7.47
N LEU A 34 -1.90 2.81 -7.52
CA LEU A 34 -2.85 1.98 -8.27
C LEU A 34 -2.54 2.03 -9.77
N TYR A 35 -1.90 3.10 -10.20
CA TYR A 35 -1.39 3.33 -11.54
C TYR A 35 0.07 3.79 -11.50
N ASP A 36 0.83 3.46 -12.54
CA ASP A 36 2.20 3.90 -12.77
C ASP A 36 2.31 5.41 -13.10
N LYS A 37 1.21 6.06 -13.48
CA LYS A 37 1.18 7.46 -13.93
C LYS A 37 -0.12 8.14 -13.55
N THR A 38 -0.04 9.44 -13.30
CA THR A 38 -1.22 10.30 -13.04
C THR A 38 -2.24 10.32 -14.19
N MET A 39 -1.79 9.98 -15.42
CA MET A 39 -2.62 9.78 -16.59
C MET A 39 -2.42 8.36 -17.13
N PRO A 40 -3.09 7.36 -16.56
CA PRO A 40 -2.97 5.97 -16.99
C PRO A 40 -3.56 5.74 -18.39
N SER A 41 -3.10 4.69 -19.05
CA SER A 41 -3.69 4.26 -20.31
C SER A 41 -5.12 3.72 -20.11
N ALA A 42 -5.92 3.72 -21.17
CA ALA A 42 -7.28 3.16 -21.11
C ALA A 42 -7.26 1.67 -20.69
N GLU A 43 -6.25 0.93 -21.15
CA GLU A 43 -6.06 -0.48 -20.82
C GLU A 43 -5.76 -0.67 -19.34
N SER A 44 -4.93 0.19 -18.73
CA SER A 44 -4.63 0.15 -17.29
C SER A 44 -5.87 0.47 -16.46
N VAL A 45 -6.66 1.45 -16.88
CA VAL A 45 -7.94 1.78 -16.23
C VAL A 45 -8.90 0.60 -16.29
N GLN A 46 -9.02 -0.04 -17.46
CA GLN A 46 -9.88 -1.21 -17.64
C GLN A 46 -9.43 -2.39 -16.77
N LEU A 47 -8.11 -2.65 -16.70
CA LEU A 47 -7.56 -3.74 -15.91
C LEU A 47 -7.86 -3.56 -14.41
N LEU A 48 -7.60 -2.38 -13.86
CA LEU A 48 -7.92 -2.09 -12.46
C LEU A 48 -9.43 -2.17 -12.20
N ASN A 49 -10.26 -1.65 -13.11
CA ASN A 49 -11.72 -1.75 -13.00
C ASN A 49 -12.19 -3.21 -12.90
N LEU A 50 -11.72 -4.08 -13.79
CA LEU A 50 -12.07 -5.50 -13.77
C LEU A 50 -11.61 -6.19 -12.47
N PHE A 51 -10.44 -5.84 -11.97
CA PHE A 51 -9.95 -6.37 -10.71
C PHE A 51 -10.82 -5.94 -9.52
N LEU A 52 -11.20 -4.65 -9.45
CA LEU A 52 -12.07 -4.14 -8.39
C LEU A 52 -13.49 -4.74 -8.47
N GLU A 53 -14.04 -4.92 -9.68
CA GLU A 53 -15.32 -5.60 -9.89
C GLU A 53 -15.27 -7.06 -9.41
N ALA A 54 -14.18 -7.77 -9.71
CA ALA A 54 -13.98 -9.14 -9.26
C ALA A 54 -13.87 -9.23 -7.73
N LEU A 55 -13.12 -8.34 -7.08
CA LEU A 55 -13.05 -8.26 -5.62
C LEU A 55 -14.43 -7.95 -4.99
N ALA A 56 -15.19 -7.04 -5.59
CA ALA A 56 -16.54 -6.72 -5.13
C ALA A 56 -17.50 -7.94 -5.26
N ALA A 57 -17.34 -8.75 -6.31
CA ALA A 57 -18.12 -9.98 -6.51
C ALA A 57 -17.81 -11.04 -5.42
N GLU A 58 -16.61 -11.07 -4.89
CA GLU A 58 -16.25 -11.93 -3.73
C GLU A 58 -16.79 -11.39 -2.40
N HIS A 59 -17.52 -10.27 -2.40
CA HIS A 59 -18.03 -9.58 -1.21
C HIS A 59 -16.94 -9.17 -0.19
N CYS A 60 -15.68 -9.15 -0.61
CA CYS A 60 -14.56 -8.73 0.21
C CYS A 60 -14.43 -7.19 0.16
N PRO A 61 -14.45 -6.49 1.30
CA PRO A 61 -14.19 -5.05 1.34
C PRO A 61 -12.81 -4.72 0.80
N VAL A 62 -12.73 -3.65 0.01
CA VAL A 62 -11.47 -3.13 -0.49
C VAL A 62 -11.24 -1.74 0.09
N LEU A 63 -10.08 -1.52 0.67
CA LEU A 63 -9.65 -0.21 1.15
C LEU A 63 -8.44 0.23 0.33
N ALA A 64 -8.52 1.38 -0.29
CA ALA A 64 -7.50 1.88 -1.20
C ALA A 64 -7.12 3.33 -0.87
N ILE A 65 -5.85 3.65 -1.02
CA ILE A 65 -5.33 5.01 -0.97
C ILE A 65 -4.66 5.35 -2.30
N TYR A 66 -4.45 6.63 -2.58
CA TYR A 66 -3.58 7.03 -3.69
C TYR A 66 -2.13 7.17 -3.24
N GLY A 67 -1.20 6.83 -4.15
CA GLY A 67 0.24 7.00 -3.97
C GLY A 67 0.76 8.27 -4.65
N ASN A 68 2.08 8.34 -4.87
CA ASN A 68 2.72 9.51 -5.50
C ASN A 68 2.59 9.51 -7.03
N HIS A 69 2.38 8.35 -7.65
CA HIS A 69 2.13 8.22 -9.10
C HIS A 69 0.66 8.46 -9.47
N ASP A 70 -0.26 8.28 -8.53
CA ASP A 70 -1.69 8.47 -8.77
C ASP A 70 -2.08 9.96 -8.83
N SER A 71 -3.16 10.28 -9.57
CA SER A 71 -3.86 11.56 -9.43
C SER A 71 -4.87 11.46 -8.29
N PRO A 72 -4.74 12.26 -7.21
CA PRO A 72 -5.67 12.23 -6.10
C PRO A 72 -7.14 12.37 -6.51
N GLU A 73 -7.42 13.32 -7.42
CA GLU A 73 -8.78 13.62 -7.87
C GLU A 73 -9.37 12.48 -8.70
N ARG A 74 -8.56 11.84 -9.56
CA ARG A 74 -8.98 10.72 -10.41
C ARG A 74 -9.20 9.46 -9.60
N THR A 75 -8.31 9.19 -8.64
CA THR A 75 -8.41 8.02 -7.76
C THR A 75 -9.62 8.16 -6.81
N ALA A 76 -9.88 9.36 -6.30
CA ALA A 76 -11.04 9.63 -5.45
C ALA A 76 -12.37 9.72 -6.22
N TYR A 77 -12.33 9.82 -7.58
CA TYR A 77 -13.53 9.94 -8.40
C TYR A 77 -14.46 8.74 -8.20
N GLY A 78 -15.73 9.03 -7.99
CA GLY A 78 -16.74 8.00 -7.81
C GLY A 78 -16.71 7.29 -6.45
N GLY A 79 -15.83 7.67 -5.51
CA GLY A 79 -15.67 6.99 -4.21
C GLY A 79 -16.96 6.85 -3.39
N GLY A 80 -17.89 7.82 -3.51
CA GLY A 80 -19.22 7.71 -2.90
C GLY A 80 -20.10 6.61 -3.51
N LEU A 81 -19.93 6.31 -4.81
CA LEU A 81 -20.60 5.21 -5.50
C LEU A 81 -19.93 3.86 -5.17
N PHE A 82 -18.60 3.82 -5.16
CA PHE A 82 -17.81 2.62 -4.85
C PHE A 82 -18.09 2.09 -3.44
N ARG A 83 -18.38 2.97 -2.50
CA ARG A 83 -18.74 2.59 -1.12
C ARG A 83 -19.96 1.64 -1.06
N LYS A 84 -20.90 1.73 -2.00
CA LYS A 84 -22.03 0.80 -2.09
C LYS A 84 -21.59 -0.63 -2.44
N ALA A 85 -20.47 -0.77 -3.16
CA ALA A 85 -19.82 -2.04 -3.47
C ALA A 85 -18.76 -2.44 -2.42
N ARG A 86 -18.73 -1.76 -1.25
CA ARG A 86 -17.74 -1.95 -0.18
C ARG A 86 -16.30 -1.65 -0.63
N ILE A 87 -16.12 -0.80 -1.62
CA ILE A 87 -14.82 -0.28 -2.04
C ILE A 87 -14.67 1.13 -1.45
N TYR A 88 -13.69 1.30 -0.57
CA TYR A 88 -13.43 2.52 0.19
C TYR A 88 -12.12 3.13 -0.29
N VAL A 89 -12.23 4.20 -1.06
CA VAL A 89 -11.06 4.93 -1.57
C VAL A 89 -10.86 6.18 -0.73
N SER A 90 -9.61 6.50 -0.38
CA SER A 90 -9.30 7.75 0.30
C SER A 90 -9.73 8.93 -0.56
N PRO A 91 -10.42 9.94 0.00
CA PRO A 91 -10.67 11.18 -0.71
C PRO A 91 -9.35 11.95 -0.93
N VAL A 92 -9.39 13.00 -1.73
CA VAL A 92 -8.32 14.00 -1.76
C VAL A 92 -8.12 14.51 -0.34
N PHE A 93 -6.86 14.58 0.10
CA PHE A 93 -6.55 15.00 1.47
C PHE A 93 -7.03 16.44 1.75
N ASP A 94 -7.84 16.59 2.77
CA ASP A 94 -8.46 17.85 3.21
C ASP A 94 -8.13 18.21 4.68
N GLY A 95 -6.99 17.71 5.18
CA GLY A 95 -6.56 17.89 6.57
C GLY A 95 -6.99 16.76 7.51
N ILE A 96 -7.82 15.81 7.06
CA ILE A 96 -8.40 14.75 7.88
C ILE A 96 -8.10 13.38 7.26
N VAL A 97 -7.55 12.46 8.05
CA VAL A 97 -7.44 11.06 7.66
C VAL A 97 -8.77 10.35 7.91
N ARG A 98 -9.39 9.89 6.85
CA ARG A 98 -10.65 9.13 6.96
C ARG A 98 -10.36 7.71 7.43
N HIS A 99 -11.31 7.13 8.15
CA HIS A 99 -11.25 5.72 8.51
C HIS A 99 -12.56 5.00 8.20
N VAL A 100 -12.46 3.67 8.14
CA VAL A 100 -13.59 2.74 8.01
C VAL A 100 -13.48 1.75 9.16
N THR A 101 -14.57 1.54 9.88
CA THR A 101 -14.62 0.61 11.00
C THR A 101 -15.28 -0.70 10.58
N PHE A 102 -14.61 -1.81 10.83
CA PHE A 102 -15.19 -3.14 10.80
C PHE A 102 -15.15 -3.75 12.21
N SER A 103 -15.90 -4.81 12.42
CA SER A 103 -15.91 -5.51 13.72
C SER A 103 -15.79 -7.01 13.50
N ASP A 104 -15.04 -7.66 14.35
CA ASP A 104 -14.92 -9.10 14.47
C ASP A 104 -15.20 -9.59 15.90
N ASN A 105 -14.83 -10.83 16.20
CA ASN A 105 -15.04 -11.44 17.52
C ASN A 105 -14.20 -10.77 18.63
N PHE A 106 -13.17 -9.98 18.27
CA PHE A 106 -12.29 -9.28 19.20
C PHE A 106 -12.63 -7.79 19.33
N GLY A 107 -13.74 -7.33 18.72
CA GLY A 107 -14.19 -5.94 18.75
C GLY A 107 -13.95 -5.17 17.47
N ALA A 108 -13.95 -3.85 17.56
CA ALA A 108 -13.82 -2.98 16.41
C ALA A 108 -12.37 -2.83 15.94
N VAL A 109 -12.20 -2.66 14.62
CA VAL A 109 -10.95 -2.33 13.94
C VAL A 109 -11.18 -1.11 13.06
N ASP A 110 -10.46 -0.04 13.31
CA ASP A 110 -10.45 1.17 12.48
C ASP A 110 -9.34 1.10 11.45
N PHE A 111 -9.70 1.18 10.19
CA PHE A 111 -8.77 1.23 9.07
C PHE A 111 -8.62 2.68 8.60
N TYR A 112 -7.49 3.29 8.91
CA TYR A 112 -7.16 4.66 8.55
C TYR A 112 -6.53 4.73 7.16
N LEU A 113 -7.05 5.61 6.30
CA LEU A 113 -6.65 5.75 4.90
C LEU A 113 -5.79 7.01 4.73
N LEU A 114 -4.49 6.90 4.98
CA LEU A 114 -3.53 7.99 4.80
C LEU A 114 -2.93 7.92 3.40
N PRO A 115 -3.35 8.76 2.45
CA PRO A 115 -2.75 8.77 1.12
C PRO A 115 -1.34 9.37 1.16
N PHE A 116 -0.66 9.37 0.01
CA PHE A 116 0.63 10.04 -0.12
C PHE A 116 0.51 11.53 0.21
N LEU A 117 1.36 11.99 1.12
CA LEU A 117 1.40 13.36 1.59
C LEU A 117 2.72 14.03 1.27
N LYS A 118 2.64 15.29 0.78
CA LYS A 118 3.78 16.20 0.67
C LYS A 118 3.71 17.24 1.79
N PRO A 119 4.85 17.69 2.34
CA PRO A 119 4.88 18.73 3.38
C PRO A 119 4.10 20.00 3.00
N ALA A 120 4.20 20.41 1.71
CA ALA A 120 3.48 21.57 1.21
C ALA A 120 1.96 21.43 1.32
N THR A 121 1.43 20.24 1.04
CA THR A 121 0.00 19.94 1.16
C THR A 121 -0.45 20.03 2.62
N VAL A 122 0.32 19.44 3.53
CA VAL A 122 -0.04 19.41 4.96
C VAL A 122 -0.01 20.81 5.57
N ARG A 123 1.00 21.63 5.22
CA ARG A 123 1.10 23.03 5.69
C ARG A 123 -0.16 23.86 5.39
N SER A 124 -0.88 23.60 4.30
CA SER A 124 -2.09 24.34 3.98
C SER A 124 -3.26 24.08 4.93
N PHE A 125 -3.25 22.95 5.62
CA PHE A 125 -4.26 22.56 6.62
C PHE A 125 -3.81 22.72 8.06
N PHE A 126 -2.49 22.82 8.29
CA PHE A 126 -1.88 22.95 9.61
C PHE A 126 -0.90 24.15 9.63
N PRO A 127 -1.41 25.39 9.46
CA PRO A 127 -0.56 26.57 9.30
C PRO A 127 0.30 26.90 10.52
N ASP A 128 -0.13 26.49 11.72
CA ASP A 128 0.57 26.76 12.97
C ASP A 128 1.61 25.66 13.31
N ALA A 129 1.67 24.58 12.53
CA ALA A 129 2.62 23.49 12.76
C ALA A 129 3.96 23.77 12.06
N ALA A 130 5.06 23.51 12.76
CA ALA A 130 6.41 23.55 12.18
C ALA A 130 6.64 22.30 11.30
N ILE A 131 6.35 22.40 10.02
CA ILE A 131 6.47 21.30 9.06
C ILE A 131 7.60 21.62 8.08
N GLU A 132 8.78 21.05 8.32
CA GLU A 132 9.97 21.23 7.49
C GLU A 132 10.27 19.98 6.63
N SER A 133 9.87 18.81 7.10
CA SER A 133 10.17 17.52 6.49
C SER A 133 8.90 16.67 6.22
N TYR A 134 9.06 15.59 5.46
CA TYR A 134 8.02 14.57 5.33
C TYR A 134 7.66 13.91 6.66
N THR A 135 8.67 13.68 7.51
CA THR A 135 8.46 13.18 8.88
C THR A 135 7.54 14.11 9.68
N ASP A 136 7.76 15.42 9.64
CA ASP A 136 6.94 16.38 10.38
C ASP A 136 5.53 16.43 9.84
N ALA A 137 5.37 16.38 8.51
CA ALA A 137 4.07 16.36 7.85
C ALA A 137 3.24 15.14 8.28
N VAL A 138 3.80 13.94 8.15
CA VAL A 138 3.12 12.69 8.53
C VAL A 138 2.86 12.65 10.04
N ARG A 139 3.82 13.04 10.87
CA ARG A 139 3.66 13.12 12.34
C ARG A 139 2.49 14.03 12.71
N THR A 140 2.45 15.25 12.19
CA THR A 140 1.40 16.24 12.49
C THR A 140 0.01 15.68 12.20
N VAL A 141 -0.15 15.05 11.02
CA VAL A 141 -1.42 14.47 10.60
C VAL A 141 -1.81 13.28 11.46
N LEU A 142 -0.88 12.36 11.75
CA LEU A 142 -1.17 11.16 12.55
C LEU A 142 -1.43 11.49 14.01
N GLU A 143 -0.71 12.45 14.61
CA GLU A 143 -0.99 12.91 15.97
C GLU A 143 -2.39 13.54 16.09
N ALA A 144 -2.78 14.36 15.10
CA ALA A 144 -4.15 14.90 15.03
C ALA A 144 -5.20 13.80 14.91
N THR A 145 -4.94 12.78 14.10
CA THR A 145 -5.81 11.63 13.90
C THR A 145 -5.97 10.81 15.19
N LEU A 146 -4.88 10.46 15.85
CA LEU A 146 -4.90 9.65 17.06
C LEU A 146 -5.54 10.35 18.27
N LYS A 147 -5.53 11.69 18.31
CA LYS A 147 -6.24 12.46 19.37
C LYS A 147 -7.76 12.24 19.36
N THR A 148 -8.33 11.89 18.21
CA THR A 148 -9.76 11.67 18.05
C THR A 148 -10.13 10.18 17.89
N ALA A 149 -9.14 9.30 17.85
CA ALA A 149 -9.33 7.86 17.71
C ALA A 149 -9.92 7.26 18.99
N ASP A 150 -10.80 6.27 18.82
CA ASP A 150 -11.30 5.48 19.97
C ASP A 150 -10.14 4.63 20.51
N PRO A 151 -9.79 4.78 21.82
CA PRO A 151 -8.68 4.01 22.41
C PRO A 151 -8.99 2.51 22.55
N THR A 152 -10.25 2.12 22.48
CA THR A 152 -10.68 0.72 22.60
C THR A 152 -10.65 -0.03 21.27
N HIS A 153 -10.54 0.68 20.16
CA HIS A 153 -10.48 0.08 18.83
C HIS A 153 -9.05 -0.31 18.47
N ARG A 154 -8.87 -1.44 17.82
CA ARG A 154 -7.62 -1.80 17.12
C ARG A 154 -7.48 -0.92 15.90
N LYS A 155 -6.25 -0.54 15.54
CA LYS A 155 -5.97 0.47 14.52
C LYS A 155 -5.05 -0.04 13.45
N VAL A 156 -5.52 -0.06 12.21
CA VAL A 156 -4.72 -0.38 11.02
C VAL A 156 -4.55 0.89 10.20
N LEU A 157 -3.34 1.21 9.80
CA LEU A 157 -3.04 2.35 8.94
C LEU A 157 -2.64 1.84 7.55
N LEU A 158 -3.27 2.35 6.51
CA LEU A 158 -2.73 2.32 5.15
C LEU A 158 -1.96 3.62 4.94
N ALA A 159 -0.73 3.53 4.47
CA ALA A 159 0.08 4.70 4.14
C ALA A 159 0.95 4.44 2.90
N HIS A 160 1.28 5.51 2.18
CA HIS A 160 2.14 5.44 1.01
C HIS A 160 3.29 6.44 1.19
N GLN A 161 4.37 6.00 1.83
CA GLN A 161 5.51 6.86 2.20
C GLN A 161 6.81 6.06 2.15
N PHE A 162 7.92 6.75 1.86
CA PHE A 162 9.23 6.15 2.06
C PHE A 162 9.66 6.25 3.52
N VAL A 163 9.79 5.10 4.17
CA VAL A 163 10.22 5.03 5.58
C VAL A 163 11.73 4.80 5.65
N THR A 164 12.41 5.57 6.49
CA THR A 164 13.87 5.49 6.68
C THR A 164 14.31 4.08 7.02
N GLY A 165 15.33 3.59 6.31
CA GLY A 165 15.88 2.24 6.50
C GLY A 165 15.30 1.17 5.56
N ALA A 166 14.25 1.49 4.81
CA ALA A 166 13.76 0.58 3.77
C ALA A 166 14.72 0.53 2.57
N LEU A 167 14.88 -0.68 2.00
CA LEU A 167 15.70 -0.92 0.81
C LEU A 167 14.90 -0.58 -0.45
N ARG A 168 15.43 0.29 -1.28
CA ARG A 168 14.85 0.73 -2.56
C ARG A 168 15.33 -0.10 -3.75
N SER A 169 14.55 -0.05 -4.83
CA SER A 169 14.88 -0.52 -6.18
C SER A 169 15.00 0.66 -7.14
N ASP A 170 15.53 0.45 -8.34
CA ASP A 170 15.69 1.51 -9.35
C ASP A 170 14.35 1.97 -9.97
N SER A 171 13.28 1.21 -9.75
CA SER A 171 11.93 1.51 -10.24
C SER A 171 11.18 2.52 -9.38
N GLU A 172 11.62 2.77 -8.15
CA GLU A 172 10.98 3.74 -7.27
C GLU A 172 11.53 5.14 -7.53
N GLU A 173 10.63 6.13 -7.64
CA GLU A 173 11.03 7.53 -7.78
C GLU A 173 11.77 8.01 -6.53
N THR A 174 12.91 8.66 -6.75
CA THR A 174 13.68 9.28 -5.67
C THR A 174 13.60 10.80 -5.76
N VAL A 175 13.27 11.45 -4.65
CA VAL A 175 13.42 12.89 -4.53
C VAL A 175 14.92 13.21 -4.38
N VAL A 176 15.39 14.18 -5.15
CA VAL A 176 16.79 14.61 -5.10
C VAL A 176 17.16 15.00 -3.66
N GLY A 177 18.23 14.36 -3.15
CA GLY A 177 18.72 14.60 -1.79
C GLY A 177 18.09 13.74 -0.68
N GLY A 178 17.22 12.76 -1.01
CA GLY A 178 16.64 11.84 -0.01
C GLY A 178 15.75 12.53 1.03
N LEU A 179 15.11 13.65 0.66
CA LEU A 179 14.31 14.49 1.57
C LEU A 179 12.90 13.94 1.84
N ASP A 180 12.52 12.85 1.19
CA ASP A 180 11.20 12.20 1.28
C ASP A 180 11.08 11.17 2.40
N ASN A 181 12.12 11.05 3.22
CA ASN A 181 12.17 10.07 4.31
C ASN A 181 11.21 10.40 5.45
N VAL A 182 10.51 9.36 5.92
CA VAL A 182 9.65 9.39 7.09
C VAL A 182 10.23 8.49 8.18
N ASP A 183 10.35 9.00 9.40
CA ASP A 183 10.77 8.21 10.56
C ASP A 183 9.66 7.21 10.95
N ALA A 184 10.01 5.93 11.08
CA ALA A 184 9.09 4.88 11.50
C ALA A 184 8.39 5.15 12.84
N ALA A 185 9.01 5.96 13.73
CA ALA A 185 8.43 6.31 15.02
C ALA A 185 7.11 7.09 14.91
N VAL A 186 6.81 7.75 13.78
CA VAL A 186 5.55 8.47 13.57
C VAL A 186 4.33 7.55 13.51
N PHE A 187 4.54 6.25 13.24
CA PHE A 187 3.48 5.25 13.14
C PHE A 187 3.12 4.58 14.47
N ARG A 188 3.71 5.02 15.58
CA ARG A 188 3.36 4.51 16.91
C ARG A 188 1.88 4.75 17.22
N GLY A 189 1.24 3.75 17.84
CA GLY A 189 -0.19 3.80 18.18
C GLY A 189 -1.11 3.08 17.17
N PHE A 190 -0.53 2.55 16.09
CA PHE A 190 -1.24 1.64 15.17
C PHE A 190 -0.81 0.19 15.41
N ASP A 191 -1.77 -0.73 15.40
CA ASP A 191 -1.54 -2.17 15.58
C ASP A 191 -0.86 -2.78 14.36
N TYR A 192 -1.13 -2.25 13.18
CA TYR A 192 -0.46 -2.61 11.93
C TYR A 192 -0.43 -1.43 10.95
N VAL A 193 0.65 -1.33 10.19
CA VAL A 193 0.83 -0.31 9.16
C VAL A 193 1.14 -0.98 7.83
N ALA A 194 0.17 -0.94 6.91
CA ALA A 194 0.29 -1.42 5.55
C ALA A 194 0.89 -0.32 4.66
N LEU A 195 2.18 -0.45 4.34
CA LEU A 195 2.91 0.52 3.53
C LEU A 195 2.90 0.16 2.05
N GLY A 196 2.73 1.17 1.19
CA GLY A 196 3.06 1.18 -0.22
C GLY A 196 4.26 2.07 -0.52
N HIS A 197 4.66 2.21 -1.77
CA HIS A 197 5.76 2.95 -2.33
C HIS A 197 6.99 2.10 -2.63
N ILE A 198 7.40 1.21 -1.75
CA ILE A 198 8.57 0.35 -1.94
C ILE A 198 8.16 -0.99 -2.56
N HIS A 199 8.84 -1.38 -3.63
CA HIS A 199 8.51 -2.58 -4.42
C HIS A 199 8.99 -3.89 -3.78
N ARG A 200 9.95 -3.82 -2.85
CA ARG A 200 10.45 -4.99 -2.14
C ARG A 200 9.60 -5.30 -0.91
N PRO A 201 9.08 -6.54 -0.75
CA PRO A 201 8.45 -6.97 0.49
C PRO A 201 9.44 -6.90 1.64
N GLN A 202 9.15 -6.11 2.66
CA GLN A 202 10.05 -5.93 3.82
C GLN A 202 9.35 -5.26 5.00
N ASN A 203 9.86 -5.54 6.20
CA ASN A 203 9.53 -4.77 7.39
C ASN A 203 10.46 -3.55 7.51
N THR A 204 10.01 -2.49 8.15
CA THR A 204 10.84 -1.31 8.43
C THR A 204 10.50 -0.73 9.81
N GLY A 205 11.52 -0.46 10.63
CA GLY A 205 11.35 0.05 11.99
C GLY A 205 10.76 -0.93 13.00
N SER A 206 9.78 -1.76 12.59
CA SER A 206 9.22 -2.86 13.40
C SER A 206 8.54 -3.88 12.50
N GLU A 207 8.21 -5.07 13.05
CA GLU A 207 7.47 -6.11 12.33
C GLU A 207 6.02 -5.68 12.00
N ARG A 208 5.49 -4.68 12.70
CA ARG A 208 4.13 -4.14 12.51
C ARG A 208 4.05 -3.12 11.38
N ILE A 209 5.18 -2.66 10.85
CA ILE A 209 5.28 -1.66 9.78
C ILE A 209 5.89 -2.36 8.56
N ARG A 210 5.07 -2.60 7.54
CA ARG A 210 5.47 -3.48 6.46
C ARG A 210 5.08 -2.96 5.08
N TYR A 211 6.00 -3.07 4.15
CA TYR A 211 5.76 -3.02 2.71
C TYR A 211 5.38 -4.41 2.22
N SER A 212 4.23 -4.56 1.60
CA SER A 212 3.87 -5.81 0.90
C SER A 212 4.68 -5.97 -0.40
N GLY A 213 5.17 -4.87 -0.93
CA GLY A 213 5.87 -4.81 -2.20
C GLY A 213 4.94 -4.70 -3.40
N SER A 214 5.52 -4.63 -4.59
CA SER A 214 4.78 -4.69 -5.85
C SER A 214 4.49 -6.15 -6.24
N PRO A 215 3.37 -6.42 -6.92
CA PRO A 215 2.99 -7.80 -7.29
C PRO A 215 3.89 -8.40 -8.39
N LEU A 216 4.59 -7.56 -9.16
CA LEU A 216 5.52 -7.95 -10.22
C LEU A 216 6.85 -7.21 -10.06
N LYS A 217 7.88 -7.70 -10.77
CA LYS A 217 9.17 -7.02 -10.92
C LYS A 217 9.08 -6.00 -12.03
N TYR A 218 9.27 -4.72 -11.72
CA TYR A 218 9.18 -3.62 -12.69
C TYR A 218 10.54 -3.09 -13.16
N SER A 219 11.64 -3.54 -12.55
CA SER A 219 13.01 -3.21 -12.97
C SER A 219 13.95 -4.39 -12.82
N PHE A 220 15.10 -4.35 -13.53
CA PHE A 220 16.13 -5.38 -13.39
C PHE A 220 16.80 -5.40 -12.01
N SER A 221 16.76 -4.31 -11.27
CA SER A 221 17.22 -4.29 -9.87
C SER A 221 16.35 -5.14 -8.94
N GLU A 222 15.15 -5.52 -9.37
CA GLU A 222 14.23 -6.39 -8.65
C GLU A 222 14.36 -7.87 -9.01
N SER A 223 15.30 -8.24 -9.94
CA SER A 223 15.42 -9.61 -10.48
C SER A 223 15.55 -10.68 -9.40
N GLU A 224 16.24 -10.36 -8.30
CA GLU A 224 16.48 -11.27 -7.18
C GLU A 224 15.39 -11.18 -6.07
N GLN A 225 14.35 -10.38 -6.26
CA GLN A 225 13.28 -10.25 -5.27
C GLN A 225 12.22 -11.33 -5.47
N GLU A 226 11.78 -11.93 -4.39
CA GLU A 226 10.58 -12.75 -4.37
C GLU A 226 9.38 -11.82 -4.12
N LYS A 227 8.36 -11.91 -4.98
CA LYS A 227 7.14 -11.13 -4.87
C LYS A 227 6.08 -11.91 -4.09
N SER A 228 5.35 -11.19 -3.24
CA SER A 228 4.32 -11.77 -2.39
C SER A 228 3.24 -10.76 -2.06
N ILE A 229 2.12 -11.26 -1.55
CA ILE A 229 1.14 -10.47 -0.80
C ILE A 229 1.25 -10.82 0.69
N SER A 230 0.98 -9.84 1.54
CA SER A 230 1.00 -10.04 2.99
C SER A 230 -0.41 -10.38 3.49
N LEU A 231 -0.58 -11.59 4.04
CA LEU A 231 -1.77 -11.97 4.80
C LEU A 231 -1.54 -11.61 6.26
N VAL A 232 -2.34 -10.69 6.79
CA VAL A 232 -2.20 -10.17 8.15
C VAL A 232 -3.39 -10.60 8.99
N THR A 233 -3.12 -11.25 10.11
CA THR A 233 -4.14 -11.61 11.10
C THR A 233 -3.97 -10.74 12.34
N LEU A 234 -5.03 -10.03 12.72
CA LEU A 234 -5.10 -9.28 13.98
C LEU A 234 -5.97 -10.04 14.97
N GLY A 235 -5.43 -10.30 16.15
CA GLY A 235 -6.16 -10.95 17.24
C GLY A 235 -6.64 -9.96 18.31
N GLU A 236 -6.83 -10.48 19.49
CA GLU A 236 -7.27 -9.73 20.68
C GLU A 236 -6.21 -8.69 21.09
N GLN A 237 -6.67 -7.60 21.70
CA GLN A 237 -5.80 -6.59 22.29
C GLN A 237 -5.11 -7.18 23.53
N GLN A 238 -3.80 -7.03 23.59
CA GLN A 238 -2.95 -7.57 24.66
C GLN A 238 -2.77 -6.56 25.82
N ALA A 239 -2.12 -6.99 26.89
CA ALA A 239 -1.89 -6.15 28.08
C ALA A 239 -1.02 -4.90 27.81
N ASP A 240 -0.22 -4.89 26.75
CA ASP A 240 0.57 -3.74 26.30
C ASP A 240 -0.27 -2.72 25.49
N GLY A 241 -1.56 -2.99 25.30
CA GLY A 241 -2.49 -2.14 24.56
C GLY A 241 -2.43 -2.33 23.03
N MET A 242 -1.64 -3.28 22.53
CA MET A 242 -1.53 -3.59 21.10
C MET A 242 -2.25 -4.89 20.78
N ALA A 243 -2.81 -5.01 19.58
CA ALA A 243 -3.40 -6.27 19.14
C ALA A 243 -2.33 -7.37 18.92
N ALA A 244 -2.65 -8.60 19.23
CA ALA A 244 -1.90 -9.74 18.74
C ALA A 244 -1.91 -9.69 17.20
N PHE A 245 -0.79 -10.02 16.55
CA PHE A 245 -0.74 -10.03 15.09
C PHE A 245 0.15 -11.17 14.56
N LYS A 246 -0.15 -11.57 13.34
CA LYS A 246 0.67 -12.49 12.56
C LYS A 246 0.70 -11.99 11.12
N VAL A 247 1.85 -12.11 10.47
CA VAL A 247 2.00 -11.86 9.03
C VAL A 247 2.49 -13.12 8.36
N GLU A 248 1.81 -13.49 7.28
CA GLU A 248 2.19 -14.59 6.39
C GLU A 248 2.41 -14.03 4.99
N GLU A 249 3.49 -14.43 4.34
CA GLU A 249 3.76 -14.06 2.96
C GLU A 249 3.21 -15.14 2.03
N LEU A 250 2.26 -14.75 1.17
CA LEU A 250 1.75 -15.62 0.12
C LEU A 250 2.53 -15.30 -1.17
N PRO A 251 3.37 -16.23 -1.67
CA PRO A 251 4.22 -15.95 -2.82
C PRO A 251 3.42 -15.72 -4.09
N LEU A 252 3.88 -14.79 -4.90
CA LEU A 252 3.33 -14.48 -6.22
C LEU A 252 4.33 -14.91 -7.30
N THR A 253 3.96 -15.92 -8.09
CA THR A 253 4.77 -16.38 -9.22
C THR A 253 4.29 -15.67 -10.49
N PRO A 254 5.13 -14.88 -11.19
CA PRO A 254 4.74 -14.19 -12.42
C PRO A 254 4.52 -15.20 -13.57
N LEU A 255 3.79 -14.78 -14.61
CA LEU A 255 3.65 -15.56 -15.85
C LEU A 255 4.99 -15.66 -16.56
N HIS A 256 5.72 -14.54 -16.65
CA HIS A 256 7.06 -14.46 -17.20
C HIS A 256 8.04 -13.93 -16.16
N GLU A 257 9.08 -14.73 -15.88
CA GLU A 257 10.10 -14.38 -14.89
C GLU A 257 11.10 -13.37 -15.45
N LEU A 258 11.38 -12.31 -14.69
CA LEU A 258 12.43 -11.35 -15.00
C LEU A 258 13.75 -11.82 -14.41
N ARG A 259 14.74 -12.08 -15.26
CA ARG A 259 16.06 -12.55 -14.86
C ARG A 259 17.18 -11.70 -15.44
N CYS A 260 18.24 -11.51 -14.66
CA CYS A 260 19.52 -10.98 -15.13
C CYS A 260 20.49 -12.12 -15.41
N LEU A 261 20.84 -12.33 -16.68
CA LEU A 261 21.85 -13.31 -17.06
C LEU A 261 23.17 -12.58 -17.34
N ARG A 262 24.26 -13.07 -16.77
CA ARG A 262 25.60 -12.53 -16.97
C ARG A 262 26.53 -13.68 -17.40
N GLY A 263 27.30 -13.48 -18.45
CA GLY A 263 28.24 -14.46 -18.97
C GLY A 263 28.82 -14.03 -20.32
N SER A 264 29.73 -14.83 -20.89
CA SER A 264 30.15 -14.67 -22.25
C SER A 264 29.01 -14.93 -23.24
N TYR A 265 29.13 -14.46 -24.46
CA TYR A 265 28.12 -14.72 -25.50
C TYR A 265 27.88 -16.23 -25.69
N GLU A 266 28.93 -17.03 -25.63
CA GLU A 266 28.86 -18.48 -25.78
C GLU A 266 28.07 -19.12 -24.62
N GLU A 267 28.32 -18.71 -23.37
CA GLU A 267 27.59 -19.19 -22.18
C GLU A 267 26.12 -18.81 -22.23
N LEU A 268 25.78 -17.58 -22.66
CA LEU A 268 24.40 -17.10 -22.69
C LEU A 268 23.57 -17.67 -23.85
N THR A 269 24.23 -18.11 -24.93
CA THR A 269 23.56 -18.71 -26.11
C THR A 269 23.61 -20.23 -26.14
N ALA A 270 24.41 -20.87 -25.30
CA ALA A 270 24.42 -22.33 -25.11
C ALA A 270 23.07 -22.76 -24.48
N ARG A 271 22.21 -23.35 -25.30
CA ARG A 271 20.91 -23.98 -24.88
C ARG A 271 21.08 -25.46 -24.78
#